data_88676292b2b8cb1db7eafd0eafb92bb8
#
_entry.id   88676292b2b8cb1db7eafd0eafb92bb8
#
_cell.length_a   1.000
_cell.length_b   1.000
_cell.length_c   1.000
_cell.angle_alpha   90.00
_cell.angle_beta   90.00
_cell.angle_gamma   90.00
#
_symmetry.space_group_name_H-M   'P 1'
#
loop_
_entity.id
_entity.type
_entity.pdbx_description
1 polymer ?
#
loop_
_entity_poly.entity_id
_entity_poly.type
_entity_poly.pdbx_seq_one_letter_code
_entity_poly.pdbx_strand_id
1 'polypeptide(L)'
;MATEPRAKKRNKSAYVGHAAKKHRGSRELEVGMQGLLITCNMNEKKCTAEAYSLLNEYADQLYGPEKFVEEPNSEDEEDDDDAEAALEKEVKQIHTSTQSRLRRFQALDSGANNVVFIRTLNIEPDKLVHYILKDLYATKKKKTRAILRMLPVSGSCKAFMEEIPKYFETFLEPWFKAPKKATFQIVYKARNNSHMSRDDVIRALAGVVINLNPENKVDLNNPEYTIIVEIIKGVCCVSVVQDYILFRKYNLQEVAKNDIEGKLKKTICALPSENDNCQESKESSDAKEAKTKGGQDEQELEHSAGNGKENLQEQESGE
;
A
#
# COMPACT_ATOMS: atom_id res chain seq x y z
N MET A 1 28.28 10.65 -72.72
CA MET A 1 28.48 9.44 -71.88
C MET A 1 28.49 9.88 -70.43
N ALA A 2 27.39 9.68 -69.78
CA ALA A 2 27.18 10.05 -68.35
C ALA A 2 27.45 8.83 -67.49
N THR A 3 28.39 8.94 -66.55
CA THR A 3 28.72 7.87 -65.60
C THR A 3 27.88 8.04 -64.34
N GLU A 4 27.03 7.02 -64.06
CA GLU A 4 26.24 6.95 -62.84
C GLU A 4 27.09 6.71 -61.58
N PRO A 5 26.74 7.27 -60.43
CA PRO A 5 27.47 7.05 -59.20
C PRO A 5 27.05 5.74 -58.51
N ARG A 6 28.02 4.86 -58.30
CA ARG A 6 27.89 3.58 -57.56
C ARG A 6 27.54 3.85 -56.08
N ALA A 7 26.40 3.29 -55.64
CA ALA A 7 25.95 3.24 -54.25
C ALA A 7 26.93 2.44 -53.37
N LYS A 8 27.48 3.08 -52.32
CA LYS A 8 28.31 2.43 -51.29
C LYS A 8 27.47 1.50 -50.45
N LYS A 9 27.73 0.18 -50.54
CA LYS A 9 27.16 -0.83 -49.62
C LYS A 9 27.68 -0.60 -48.21
N ARG A 10 26.77 -0.35 -47.25
CA ARG A 10 27.05 -0.26 -45.82
C ARG A 10 27.49 -1.63 -45.29
N ASN A 11 28.66 -1.70 -44.68
CA ASN A 11 29.20 -2.90 -44.04
C ASN A 11 28.30 -3.37 -42.86
N LYS A 12 27.88 -4.62 -42.87
CA LYS A 12 27.06 -5.30 -41.84
C LYS A 12 27.83 -5.63 -40.55
N SER A 13 29.11 -5.28 -40.43
CA SER A 13 29.93 -5.67 -39.26
C SER A 13 29.88 -4.71 -38.05
N ALA A 14 29.05 -3.65 -38.11
CA ALA A 14 28.91 -2.69 -37.00
C ALA A 14 27.81 -3.06 -35.96
N TYR A 15 27.22 -4.26 -36.07
CA TYR A 15 26.13 -4.69 -35.17
C TYR A 15 26.48 -5.85 -34.23
N VAL A 16 27.78 -6.10 -33.99
CA VAL A 16 28.21 -7.10 -33.01
C VAL A 16 28.95 -6.38 -31.90
N GLY A 17 28.24 -6.03 -30.86
CA GLY A 17 28.85 -5.42 -29.67
C GLY A 17 27.84 -4.83 -28.71
N HIS A 18 26.65 -5.43 -28.54
CA HIS A 18 25.89 -5.19 -27.33
C HIS A 18 26.54 -6.00 -26.23
N ALA A 19 27.47 -5.36 -25.51
CA ALA A 19 27.92 -5.81 -24.20
C ALA A 19 26.68 -6.25 -23.39
N ALA A 20 26.69 -7.50 -22.93
CA ALA A 20 25.67 -8.04 -22.05
C ALA A 20 25.38 -7.00 -20.96
N LYS A 21 24.17 -6.45 -20.94
CA LYS A 21 23.73 -5.58 -19.86
C LYS A 21 23.91 -6.39 -18.58
N LYS A 22 24.91 -6.01 -17.76
CA LYS A 22 25.04 -6.52 -16.39
C LYS A 22 23.65 -6.45 -15.79
N HIS A 23 23.14 -7.58 -15.37
CA HIS A 23 21.88 -7.73 -14.66
C HIS A 23 21.97 -6.85 -13.42
N ARG A 24 21.52 -5.60 -13.52
CA ARG A 24 21.26 -4.78 -12.34
C ARG A 24 20.11 -5.48 -11.62
N GLY A 25 20.35 -5.93 -10.39
CA GLY A 25 19.35 -6.58 -9.58
C GLY A 25 18.00 -5.88 -9.74
N SER A 26 16.93 -6.65 -9.79
CA SER A 26 15.57 -6.18 -10.01
C SER A 26 15.30 -4.92 -9.17
N ARG A 27 14.87 -3.85 -9.83
CA ARG A 27 14.46 -2.61 -9.18
C ARG A 27 12.96 -2.58 -8.91
N GLU A 28 12.31 -3.72 -9.04
CA GLU A 28 10.88 -3.90 -8.85
C GLU A 28 10.61 -4.64 -7.54
N LEU A 29 9.38 -4.46 -7.03
CA LEU A 29 8.87 -5.18 -5.87
C LEU A 29 8.72 -6.67 -6.19
N GLU A 30 9.35 -7.52 -5.41
CA GLU A 30 9.33 -8.97 -5.53
C GLU A 30 8.85 -9.67 -4.26
N VAL A 31 8.48 -10.94 -4.40
CA VAL A 31 8.10 -11.81 -3.29
C VAL A 31 9.29 -12.03 -2.34
N GLY A 32 9.01 -12.09 -1.03
CA GLY A 32 10.02 -12.25 0.02
C GLY A 32 10.65 -10.94 0.49
N MET A 33 10.30 -9.80 -0.12
CA MET A 33 10.81 -8.51 0.32
C MET A 33 10.04 -7.97 1.53
N GLN A 34 10.76 -7.28 2.42
CA GLN A 34 10.24 -6.49 3.51
C GLN A 34 10.54 -5.01 3.29
N GLY A 35 9.71 -4.13 3.83
CA GLY A 35 9.92 -2.69 3.66
C GLY A 35 8.69 -1.86 3.99
N LEU A 36 8.55 -0.77 3.28
CA LEU A 36 7.55 0.26 3.51
C LEU A 36 6.78 0.54 2.23
N LEU A 37 5.47 0.43 2.28
CA LEU A 37 4.59 0.82 1.18
C LEU A 37 4.06 2.23 1.45
N ILE A 38 4.47 3.18 0.63
CA ILE A 38 4.17 4.59 0.80
C ILE A 38 3.26 5.06 -0.32
N THR A 39 2.10 5.62 0.05
CA THR A 39 1.21 6.26 -0.92
C THR A 39 1.44 7.76 -0.94
N CYS A 40 1.46 8.35 -2.12
CA CYS A 40 1.76 9.77 -2.30
C CYS A 40 0.67 10.52 -3.07
N ASN A 41 0.79 11.84 -3.05
CA ASN A 41 -0.06 12.73 -3.83
C ASN A 41 0.69 13.16 -5.10
N MET A 42 0.53 12.39 -6.19
CA MET A 42 0.93 12.67 -7.57
C MET A 42 2.44 12.83 -7.85
N ASN A 43 3.32 12.94 -6.86
CA ASN A 43 4.77 13.16 -7.10
C ASN A 43 5.62 12.12 -6.36
N GLU A 44 5.87 11.01 -7.01
CA GLU A 44 6.63 9.88 -6.44
C GLU A 44 8.08 10.24 -6.14
N LYS A 45 8.73 11.04 -6.99
CA LYS A 45 10.13 11.46 -6.77
C LYS A 45 10.26 12.30 -5.51
N LYS A 46 9.34 13.26 -5.31
CA LYS A 46 9.32 14.09 -4.10
C LYS A 46 8.96 13.25 -2.87
N CYS A 47 8.02 12.33 -3.01
CA CYS A 47 7.65 11.40 -1.95
C CYS A 47 8.82 10.54 -1.53
N THR A 48 9.58 9.99 -2.48
CA THR A 48 10.78 9.19 -2.21
C THR A 48 11.85 10.00 -1.46
N ALA A 49 12.09 11.25 -1.87
CA ALA A 49 13.05 12.12 -1.19
C ALA A 49 12.62 12.44 0.25
N GLU A 50 11.34 12.80 0.47
CA GLU A 50 10.78 13.03 1.80
C GLU A 50 10.84 11.75 2.67
N ALA A 51 10.56 10.58 2.06
CA ALA A 51 10.61 9.30 2.76
C ALA A 51 12.03 8.96 3.23
N TYR A 52 13.04 9.13 2.38
CA TYR A 52 14.43 8.91 2.80
C TYR A 52 14.85 9.84 3.93
N SER A 53 14.51 11.14 3.86
CA SER A 53 14.82 12.09 4.93
C SER A 53 14.18 11.67 6.25
N LEU A 54 12.88 11.34 6.22
CA LEU A 54 12.13 10.92 7.41
C LEU A 54 12.65 9.60 7.98
N LEU A 55 12.84 8.60 7.12
CA LEU A 55 13.25 7.26 7.54
C LEU A 55 14.66 7.24 8.13
N ASN A 56 15.61 7.99 7.52
CA ASN A 56 16.96 8.10 8.07
C ASN A 56 16.96 8.81 9.43
N GLU A 57 16.21 9.92 9.58
CA GLU A 57 16.08 10.64 10.85
C GLU A 57 15.65 9.71 12.00
N TYR A 58 14.59 8.92 11.78
CA TYR A 58 14.05 8.04 12.81
C TYR A 58 14.83 6.74 12.97
N ALA A 59 15.40 6.22 11.89
CA ALA A 59 16.25 5.03 11.97
C ALA A 59 17.53 5.31 12.74
N ASP A 60 18.12 6.49 12.58
CA ASP A 60 19.29 6.91 13.37
C ASP A 60 18.97 7.04 14.86
N GLN A 61 17.76 7.46 15.20
CA GLN A 61 17.29 7.50 16.61
C GLN A 61 17.09 6.10 17.20
N LEU A 62 16.54 5.14 16.42
CA LEU A 62 16.20 3.80 16.92
C LEU A 62 17.37 2.81 16.86
N TYR A 63 18.16 2.86 15.79
CA TYR A 63 19.17 1.85 15.45
C TYR A 63 20.58 2.44 15.42
N GLY A 64 20.73 3.76 15.67
CA GLY A 64 21.99 4.48 15.53
C GLY A 64 22.35 4.83 14.07
N PRO A 65 23.37 5.64 13.85
CA PRO A 65 23.79 6.08 12.52
C PRO A 65 24.24 4.89 11.66
N GLU A 66 23.96 4.97 10.35
CA GLU A 66 24.42 3.96 9.39
C GLU A 66 25.95 3.96 9.34
N LYS A 67 26.56 2.85 9.76
CA LYS A 67 28.01 2.68 9.70
C LYS A 67 28.36 2.22 8.28
N PHE A 68 28.90 3.11 7.48
CA PHE A 68 29.61 2.69 6.27
C PHE A 68 30.94 2.11 6.73
N VAL A 69 31.13 0.82 6.53
CA VAL A 69 32.45 0.22 6.68
C VAL A 69 33.26 0.70 5.49
N GLU A 70 34.04 1.78 5.67
CA GLU A 70 35.14 2.08 4.75
C GLU A 70 36.13 0.94 4.93
N GLU A 71 36.34 0.16 3.87
CA GLU A 71 37.38 -0.87 3.90
C GLU A 71 38.71 -0.16 4.16
N PRO A 72 39.51 -0.57 5.16
CA PRO A 72 40.87 -0.13 5.25
C PRO A 72 41.58 -0.60 3.99
N ASN A 73 42.16 0.33 3.23
CA ASN A 73 43.13 0.04 2.23
C ASN A 73 44.31 -0.67 2.96
N SER A 74 44.25 -1.96 3.09
CA SER A 74 45.40 -2.74 3.49
C SER A 74 46.25 -2.96 2.23
N GLU A 75 47.15 -2.02 1.99
CA GLU A 75 48.41 -2.27 1.30
C GLU A 75 49.31 -3.08 2.25
N ASP A 76 48.99 -4.34 2.46
CA ASP A 76 49.91 -5.30 3.00
C ASP A 76 49.87 -6.51 2.06
N GLU A 77 50.79 -6.46 1.10
CA GLU A 77 51.18 -7.59 0.29
C GLU A 77 51.87 -8.63 1.20
N GLU A 78 51.11 -9.63 1.63
CA GLU A 78 51.68 -10.89 2.05
C GLU A 78 51.43 -11.92 0.94
N ASP A 79 52.51 -12.34 0.31
CA ASP A 79 52.63 -13.44 -0.65
C ASP A 79 52.08 -14.71 -0.01
N ASP A 80 50.84 -15.06 -0.33
CA ASP A 80 50.26 -16.36 -0.01
C ASP A 80 50.10 -17.14 -1.33
N ASP A 81 50.99 -18.11 -1.54
CA ASP A 81 51.14 -18.92 -2.77
C ASP A 81 49.96 -19.90 -3.00
N ASP A 82 48.87 -19.80 -2.23
CA ASP A 82 47.69 -20.64 -2.39
C ASP A 82 46.56 -19.90 -3.14
N ALA A 83 46.43 -20.20 -4.44
CA ALA A 83 45.46 -19.61 -5.33
C ALA A 83 43.99 -19.82 -4.90
N GLU A 84 43.70 -20.89 -4.15
CA GLU A 84 42.35 -21.22 -3.67
C GLU A 84 42.00 -20.37 -2.46
N ALA A 85 42.92 -20.13 -1.55
CA ALA A 85 42.78 -19.21 -0.42
C ALA A 85 42.64 -17.75 -0.88
N ALA A 86 43.40 -17.33 -1.90
CA ALA A 86 43.28 -16.02 -2.52
C ALA A 86 41.90 -15.79 -3.17
N LEU A 87 41.37 -16.80 -3.88
CA LEU A 87 40.08 -16.76 -4.50
C LEU A 87 38.94 -16.68 -3.45
N GLU A 88 39.01 -17.49 -2.38
CA GLU A 88 38.04 -17.40 -1.27
C GLU A 88 38.08 -16.05 -0.57
N LYS A 89 39.25 -15.45 -0.39
CA LYS A 89 39.47 -14.13 0.20
C LYS A 89 38.85 -13.05 -0.70
N GLU A 90 39.05 -13.15 -2.03
CA GLU A 90 38.44 -12.23 -3.00
C GLU A 90 36.91 -12.37 -3.06
N VAL A 91 36.36 -13.59 -3.06
CA VAL A 91 34.92 -13.86 -2.98
C VAL A 91 34.32 -13.31 -1.68
N LYS A 92 34.97 -13.51 -0.54
CA LYS A 92 34.55 -12.92 0.74
C LYS A 92 34.61 -11.40 0.73
N GLN A 93 35.66 -10.81 0.15
CA GLN A 93 35.77 -9.35 -0.02
C GLN A 93 34.67 -8.79 -0.93
N ILE A 94 34.37 -9.43 -2.05
CA ILE A 94 33.29 -9.05 -2.95
C ILE A 94 31.93 -9.15 -2.25
N HIS A 95 31.70 -10.20 -1.46
CA HIS A 95 30.48 -10.34 -0.66
C HIS A 95 30.36 -9.26 0.42
N THR A 96 31.44 -8.97 1.14
CA THR A 96 31.46 -7.94 2.19
C THR A 96 31.28 -6.54 1.61
N SER A 97 31.98 -6.22 0.52
CA SER A 97 31.84 -4.92 -0.16
C SER A 97 30.47 -4.75 -0.83
N THR A 98 29.85 -5.82 -1.25
CA THR A 98 28.47 -5.77 -1.78
C THR A 98 27.45 -5.56 -0.65
N GLN A 99 27.65 -6.18 0.51
CA GLN A 99 26.81 -5.97 1.69
C GLN A 99 26.99 -4.59 2.31
N SER A 100 28.20 -4.07 2.39
CA SER A 100 28.48 -2.73 2.93
C SER A 100 27.95 -1.59 2.03
N ARG A 101 27.78 -1.84 0.73
CA ARG A 101 27.13 -0.91 -0.22
C ARG A 101 25.61 -0.95 -0.19
N LEU A 102 24.99 -1.93 0.49
CA LEU A 102 23.54 -2.02 0.61
C LEU A 102 23.07 -1.05 1.69
N ARG A 103 22.50 0.09 1.26
CA ARG A 103 21.87 1.06 2.16
C ARG A 103 20.68 0.44 2.88
N ARG A 104 20.42 0.89 4.11
CA ARG A 104 19.25 0.48 4.92
C ARG A 104 17.95 0.59 4.16
N PHE A 105 17.82 1.60 3.30
CA PHE A 105 16.63 1.92 2.56
C PHE A 105 16.92 1.96 1.06
N GLN A 106 16.12 1.23 0.28
CA GLN A 106 16.22 1.20 -1.18
C GLN A 106 14.85 1.39 -1.80
N ALA A 107 14.65 2.48 -2.55
CA ALA A 107 13.42 2.67 -3.30
C ALA A 107 13.39 1.74 -4.52
N LEU A 108 12.29 1.01 -4.65
CA LEU A 108 12.00 0.10 -5.74
C LEU A 108 10.71 0.54 -6.43
N ASP A 109 10.58 0.17 -7.71
CA ASP A 109 9.33 0.35 -8.43
C ASP A 109 8.27 -0.61 -7.85
N SER A 110 7.20 -0.06 -7.33
CA SER A 110 6.07 -0.85 -6.82
C SER A 110 5.24 -1.46 -7.94
N GLY A 111 5.30 -0.89 -9.15
CA GLY A 111 4.43 -1.26 -10.26
C GLY A 111 3.01 -0.71 -10.17
N ALA A 112 2.74 0.26 -9.29
CA ALA A 112 1.46 0.95 -9.17
C ALA A 112 1.66 2.47 -9.05
N ASN A 113 0.85 3.26 -9.74
CA ASN A 113 0.94 4.71 -9.73
C ASN A 113 0.67 5.31 -8.35
N ASN A 114 1.41 6.34 -7.99
CA ASN A 114 1.34 7.03 -6.71
C ASN A 114 1.64 6.14 -5.50
N VAL A 115 2.42 5.10 -5.71
CA VAL A 115 2.87 4.17 -4.69
C VAL A 115 4.38 3.95 -4.83
N VAL A 116 5.11 4.17 -3.76
CA VAL A 116 6.55 3.92 -3.67
C VAL A 116 6.76 2.76 -2.70
N PHE A 117 7.59 1.80 -3.07
CA PHE A 117 8.04 0.76 -2.16
C PHE A 117 9.49 1.04 -1.76
N ILE A 118 9.75 1.08 -0.45
CA ILE A 118 11.10 1.24 0.07
C ILE A 118 11.46 -0.04 0.82
N ARG A 119 12.36 -0.81 0.22
CA ARG A 119 12.92 -2.01 0.84
C ARG A 119 13.74 -1.61 2.06
N THR A 120 13.58 -2.34 3.17
CA THR A 120 14.39 -2.19 4.38
C THR A 120 15.37 -3.36 4.50
N LEU A 121 16.57 -3.08 5.00
CA LEU A 121 17.58 -4.08 5.30
C LEU A 121 17.95 -3.97 6.78
N ASN A 122 17.85 -5.08 7.51
CA ASN A 122 18.15 -5.16 8.95
C ASN A 122 17.36 -4.18 9.82
N ILE A 123 16.16 -3.82 9.38
CA ILE A 123 15.23 -2.94 10.09
C ILE A 123 13.87 -3.59 10.08
N GLU A 124 13.20 -3.62 11.22
CA GLU A 124 11.81 -4.06 11.36
C GLU A 124 10.86 -2.94 10.91
N PRO A 125 10.12 -3.11 9.80
CA PRO A 125 9.33 -2.02 9.23
C PRO A 125 8.19 -1.58 10.14
N ASP A 126 7.54 -2.52 10.82
CA ASP A 126 6.42 -2.27 11.72
C ASP A 126 6.83 -1.44 12.94
N LYS A 127 7.95 -1.76 13.60
CA LYS A 127 8.48 -0.98 14.72
C LYS A 127 8.84 0.44 14.30
N LEU A 128 9.52 0.59 13.15
CA LEU A 128 9.93 1.90 12.66
C LEU A 128 8.72 2.78 12.34
N VAL A 129 7.74 2.25 11.60
CA VAL A 129 6.54 3.02 11.22
C VAL A 129 5.70 3.38 12.45
N HIS A 130 5.51 2.43 13.37
CA HIS A 130 4.77 2.69 14.61
C HIS A 130 5.44 3.80 15.44
N TYR A 131 6.77 3.78 15.54
CA TYR A 131 7.53 4.83 16.25
C TYR A 131 7.37 6.20 15.59
N ILE A 132 7.47 6.29 14.27
CA ILE A 132 7.23 7.53 13.51
C ILE A 132 5.82 8.06 13.77
N LEU A 133 4.79 7.21 13.66
CA LEU A 133 3.40 7.63 13.83
C LEU A 133 3.10 8.05 15.27
N LYS A 134 3.70 7.38 16.26
CA LYS A 134 3.58 7.73 17.66
C LYS A 134 4.15 9.12 17.95
N ASP A 135 5.33 9.44 17.41
CA ASP A 135 5.92 10.78 17.54
C ASP A 135 5.08 11.85 16.84
N LEU A 136 4.63 11.60 15.61
CA LEU A 136 3.75 12.53 14.88
C LEU A 136 2.41 12.74 15.61
N TYR A 137 1.86 11.68 16.22
CA TYR A 137 0.64 11.78 17.01
C TYR A 137 0.83 12.60 18.29
N ALA A 138 1.94 12.44 18.98
CA ALA A 138 2.26 13.17 20.19
C ALA A 138 2.63 14.64 19.93
N THR A 139 3.48 14.87 18.93
CA THR A 139 3.99 16.22 18.64
C THR A 139 3.09 17.07 17.76
N LYS A 140 2.18 16.42 17.00
CA LYS A 140 1.32 17.07 15.98
C LYS A 140 2.10 17.90 14.96
N LYS A 141 3.40 17.63 14.79
CA LYS A 141 4.24 18.32 13.82
C LYS A 141 4.13 17.69 12.45
N LYS A 142 3.79 18.47 11.45
CA LYS A 142 3.74 18.03 10.06
C LYS A 142 5.15 17.98 9.47
N LYS A 143 5.72 16.77 9.33
CA LYS A 143 7.07 16.55 8.77
C LYS A 143 7.07 16.28 7.26
N THR A 144 5.94 15.88 6.66
CA THR A 144 5.86 15.50 5.24
C THR A 144 4.73 16.24 4.52
N ARG A 145 4.89 16.41 3.21
CA ARG A 145 3.89 17.04 2.32
C ARG A 145 3.43 16.12 1.20
N ALA A 146 4.33 15.33 0.63
CA ALA A 146 4.04 14.42 -0.47
C ALA A 146 3.55 13.06 0.03
N ILE A 147 4.00 12.60 1.19
CA ILE A 147 3.58 11.34 1.79
C ILE A 147 2.17 11.46 2.36
N LEU A 148 1.28 10.55 1.96
CA LEU A 148 -0.05 10.40 2.53
C LEU A 148 -0.08 9.30 3.59
N ARG A 149 0.21 8.07 3.20
CA ARG A 149 0.22 6.89 4.09
C ARG A 149 1.55 6.19 4.00
N MET A 150 1.95 5.62 5.13
CA MET A 150 3.13 4.79 5.24
C MET A 150 2.73 3.50 5.95
N LEU A 151 2.67 2.41 5.20
CA LEU A 151 2.30 1.09 5.70
C LEU A 151 3.55 0.23 5.79
N PRO A 152 3.79 -0.44 6.92
CA PRO A 152 4.86 -1.42 6.98
C PRO A 152 4.51 -2.63 6.10
N VAL A 153 5.51 -3.30 5.58
CA VAL A 153 5.42 -4.58 4.89
C VAL A 153 6.38 -5.53 5.58
N SER A 154 5.85 -6.31 6.52
CA SER A 154 6.63 -7.23 7.34
C SER A 154 6.88 -8.56 6.63
N GLY A 155 6.17 -8.79 5.50
CA GLY A 155 6.38 -9.92 4.63
C GLY A 155 5.66 -9.77 3.31
N SER A 156 6.00 -10.64 2.35
CA SER A 156 5.32 -10.67 1.06
C SER A 156 5.32 -12.07 0.44
N CYS A 157 4.21 -12.43 -0.21
CA CYS A 157 4.02 -13.69 -0.90
C CYS A 157 3.43 -13.47 -2.31
N LYS A 158 3.24 -14.55 -3.07
CA LYS A 158 2.57 -14.47 -4.36
C LYS A 158 1.09 -14.17 -4.17
N ALA A 159 0.52 -13.32 -5.03
CA ALA A 159 -0.88 -12.95 -5.01
C ALA A 159 -1.76 -14.01 -5.70
N PHE A 160 -1.83 -15.21 -5.11
CA PHE A 160 -2.71 -16.32 -5.53
C PHE A 160 -3.52 -16.84 -4.36
N MET A 161 -4.78 -17.20 -4.59
CA MET A 161 -5.69 -17.69 -3.55
C MET A 161 -5.19 -18.94 -2.84
N GLU A 162 -4.36 -19.75 -3.49
CA GLU A 162 -3.78 -20.97 -2.91
C GLU A 162 -2.56 -20.68 -2.03
N GLU A 163 -1.82 -19.61 -2.32
CA GLU A 163 -0.57 -19.26 -1.64
C GLU A 163 -0.81 -18.37 -0.42
N ILE A 164 -1.76 -17.45 -0.51
CA ILE A 164 -2.04 -16.47 0.55
C ILE A 164 -2.39 -17.15 1.87
N PRO A 165 -3.38 -18.07 1.98
CA PRO A 165 -3.71 -18.72 3.24
C PRO A 165 -2.54 -19.49 3.83
N LYS A 166 -1.80 -20.25 3.03
CA LYS A 166 -0.62 -21.02 3.47
C LYS A 166 0.47 -20.12 4.07
N TYR A 167 0.73 -18.98 3.42
CA TYR A 167 1.70 -18.02 3.93
C TYR A 167 1.24 -17.41 5.26
N PHE A 168 -0.04 -17.05 5.35
CA PHE A 168 -0.60 -16.41 6.53
C PHE A 168 -0.74 -17.35 7.73
N GLU A 169 -0.90 -18.66 7.55
CA GLU A 169 -0.88 -19.63 8.64
C GLU A 169 0.35 -19.50 9.51
N THR A 170 1.52 -19.47 8.91
CA THR A 170 2.80 -19.28 9.62
C THR A 170 3.03 -17.83 10.03
N PHE A 171 2.70 -16.88 9.13
CA PHE A 171 2.95 -15.46 9.37
C PHE A 171 2.16 -14.91 10.57
N LEU A 172 0.91 -15.36 10.77
CA LEU A 172 0.04 -14.87 11.83
C LEU A 172 0.22 -15.54 13.20
N GLU A 173 0.95 -16.65 13.28
CA GLU A 173 1.19 -17.37 14.53
C GLU A 173 1.64 -16.49 15.71
N PRO A 174 2.58 -15.55 15.54
CA PRO A 174 3.10 -14.74 16.65
C PRO A 174 2.02 -13.93 17.39
N TRP A 175 0.94 -13.57 16.71
CA TRP A 175 -0.13 -12.71 17.26
C TRP A 175 -1.39 -13.48 17.64
N PHE A 176 -1.76 -14.53 16.88
CA PHE A 176 -3.08 -15.15 16.96
C PHE A 176 -3.10 -16.62 17.39
N LYS A 177 -1.93 -17.28 17.48
CA LYS A 177 -1.88 -18.69 17.91
C LYS A 177 -2.12 -18.83 19.40
N ALA A 178 -2.92 -19.83 19.79
CA ALA A 178 -3.16 -20.17 21.19
C ALA A 178 -1.84 -20.29 21.99
N PRO A 179 -1.78 -19.80 23.24
CA PRO A 179 -2.88 -19.31 24.09
C PRO A 179 -3.25 -17.82 23.89
N LYS A 180 -2.64 -17.12 22.93
CA LYS A 180 -2.94 -15.71 22.64
C LYS A 180 -4.34 -15.60 22.04
N LYS A 181 -5.10 -14.61 22.49
CA LYS A 181 -6.37 -14.23 21.93
C LYS A 181 -6.40 -12.73 21.69
N ALA A 182 -6.95 -12.31 20.58
CA ALA A 182 -6.99 -10.92 20.21
C ALA A 182 -8.22 -10.57 19.38
N THR A 183 -8.56 -9.29 19.36
CA THR A 183 -9.52 -8.76 18.42
C THR A 183 -8.82 -8.26 17.16
N PHE A 184 -9.42 -8.48 16.00
CA PHE A 184 -8.78 -8.14 14.74
C PHE A 184 -9.74 -7.61 13.69
N GLN A 185 -9.18 -6.88 12.74
CA GLN A 185 -9.79 -6.55 11.45
C GLN A 185 -8.83 -6.88 10.31
N ILE A 186 -9.39 -7.07 9.12
CA ILE A 186 -8.61 -7.27 7.90
C ILE A 186 -8.87 -6.10 6.96
N VAL A 187 -7.81 -5.43 6.53
CA VAL A 187 -7.85 -4.33 5.56
C VAL A 187 -7.22 -4.81 4.26
N TYR A 188 -8.02 -4.85 3.20
CA TYR A 188 -7.60 -5.31 1.89
C TYR A 188 -7.60 -4.18 0.88
N LYS A 189 -6.56 -4.13 0.06
CA LYS A 189 -6.48 -3.26 -1.10
C LYS A 189 -5.71 -3.92 -2.23
N ALA A 190 -6.24 -3.86 -3.45
CA ALA A 190 -5.56 -4.33 -4.65
C ALA A 190 -5.28 -3.18 -5.61
N ARG A 191 -4.12 -3.24 -6.27
CA ARG A 191 -3.70 -2.33 -7.33
C ARG A 191 -3.11 -3.14 -8.48
N ASN A 192 -3.56 -2.83 -9.68
CA ASN A 192 -3.10 -3.50 -10.91
C ASN A 192 -3.24 -5.05 -10.84
N ASN A 193 -4.29 -5.50 -10.13
CA ASN A 193 -4.69 -6.90 -10.01
C ASN A 193 -6.21 -6.98 -10.00
N SER A 194 -6.78 -7.72 -10.96
CA SER A 194 -8.21 -7.94 -11.11
C SER A 194 -8.65 -9.37 -10.77
N HIS A 195 -7.68 -10.26 -10.49
CA HIS A 195 -7.95 -11.68 -10.30
C HIS A 195 -8.32 -12.03 -8.86
N MET A 196 -7.97 -11.15 -7.91
CA MET A 196 -8.17 -11.40 -6.49
C MET A 196 -9.43 -10.71 -5.99
N SER A 197 -10.44 -11.49 -5.61
CA SER A 197 -11.66 -10.97 -4.98
C SER A 197 -11.37 -10.53 -3.54
N ARG A 198 -11.83 -9.33 -3.17
CA ARG A 198 -11.69 -8.81 -1.80
C ARG A 198 -12.34 -9.73 -0.77
N ASP A 199 -13.56 -10.19 -1.08
CA ASP A 199 -14.37 -10.93 -0.10
C ASP A 199 -13.84 -12.36 0.10
N ASP A 200 -13.30 -12.96 -0.96
CA ASP A 200 -12.70 -14.31 -0.85
C ASP A 200 -11.40 -14.27 -0.06
N VAL A 201 -10.55 -13.27 -0.28
CA VAL A 201 -9.31 -13.09 0.49
C VAL A 201 -9.62 -12.82 1.97
N ILE A 202 -10.54 -11.91 2.27
CA ILE A 202 -10.92 -11.60 3.66
C ILE A 202 -11.51 -12.82 4.35
N ARG A 203 -12.38 -13.58 3.67
CA ARG A 203 -12.99 -14.81 4.23
C ARG A 203 -11.93 -15.88 4.49
N ALA A 204 -11.03 -16.11 3.56
CA ALA A 204 -9.94 -17.08 3.72
C ALA A 204 -9.04 -16.72 4.91
N LEU A 205 -8.63 -15.47 5.02
CA LEU A 205 -7.76 -15.02 6.10
C LEU A 205 -8.45 -15.00 7.46
N ALA A 206 -9.73 -14.64 7.53
CA ALA A 206 -10.51 -14.76 8.75
C ALA A 206 -10.58 -16.23 9.21
N GLY A 207 -10.74 -17.17 8.27
CA GLY A 207 -10.67 -18.61 8.54
C GLY A 207 -9.32 -19.03 9.13
N VAL A 208 -8.22 -18.56 8.57
CA VAL A 208 -6.86 -18.82 9.11
C VAL A 208 -6.72 -18.33 10.55
N VAL A 209 -7.15 -17.10 10.85
CA VAL A 209 -7.06 -16.54 12.21
C VAL A 209 -7.90 -17.34 13.21
N ILE A 210 -9.10 -17.76 12.82
CA ILE A 210 -9.98 -18.57 13.67
C ILE A 210 -9.40 -19.98 13.87
N ASN A 211 -8.77 -20.56 12.85
CA ASN A 211 -8.12 -21.87 12.94
C ASN A 211 -6.90 -21.84 13.90
N LEU A 212 -6.15 -20.73 13.95
CA LEU A 212 -5.04 -20.55 14.89
C LEU A 212 -5.50 -20.49 16.34
N ASN A 213 -6.62 -19.84 16.61
CA ASN A 213 -7.30 -19.83 17.89
C ASN A 213 -8.77 -19.40 17.71
N PRO A 214 -9.76 -20.25 18.02
CA PRO A 214 -11.19 -19.92 17.97
C PRO A 214 -11.63 -18.79 18.90
N GLU A 215 -10.82 -18.42 19.89
CA GLU A 215 -11.10 -17.29 20.79
C GLU A 215 -10.83 -15.92 20.17
N ASN A 216 -10.16 -15.87 19.02
CA ASN A 216 -9.95 -14.63 18.27
C ASN A 216 -11.30 -14.11 17.75
N LYS A 217 -11.51 -12.79 17.85
CA LYS A 217 -12.77 -12.16 17.44
C LYS A 217 -12.55 -11.03 16.45
N VAL A 218 -13.45 -10.94 15.48
CA VAL A 218 -13.47 -9.80 14.55
C VAL A 218 -14.05 -8.58 15.26
N ASP A 219 -13.31 -7.46 15.25
CA ASP A 219 -13.78 -6.16 15.71
C ASP A 219 -13.38 -5.09 14.68
N LEU A 220 -14.37 -4.46 14.06
CA LEU A 220 -14.15 -3.43 13.05
C LEU A 220 -14.05 -2.01 13.62
N ASN A 221 -14.49 -1.83 14.88
CA ASN A 221 -14.53 -0.53 15.52
C ASN A 221 -13.27 -0.22 16.33
N ASN A 222 -12.81 -1.20 17.12
CA ASN A 222 -11.62 -1.02 17.96
C ASN A 222 -10.80 -2.32 18.03
N PRO A 223 -10.24 -2.78 16.90
CA PRO A 223 -9.41 -3.98 16.88
C PRO A 223 -8.08 -3.75 17.57
N GLU A 224 -7.60 -4.76 18.30
CA GLU A 224 -6.26 -4.78 18.85
C GLU A 224 -5.21 -4.84 17.75
N TYR A 225 -5.44 -5.71 16.75
CA TYR A 225 -4.56 -5.86 15.59
C TYR A 225 -5.32 -5.62 14.29
N THR A 226 -4.65 -4.98 13.35
CA THR A 226 -5.13 -4.84 11.98
C THR A 226 -4.21 -5.60 11.04
N ILE A 227 -4.75 -6.60 10.36
CA ILE A 227 -4.06 -7.34 9.31
C ILE A 227 -4.22 -6.54 8.01
N ILE A 228 -3.11 -6.06 7.48
CA ILE A 228 -3.09 -5.29 6.23
C ILE A 228 -2.66 -6.22 5.10
N VAL A 229 -3.44 -6.22 4.03
CA VAL A 229 -3.20 -6.98 2.80
C VAL A 229 -3.25 -6.02 1.62
N GLU A 230 -2.09 -5.72 1.07
CA GLU A 230 -1.95 -4.85 -0.10
C GLU A 230 -1.44 -5.66 -1.29
N ILE A 231 -2.29 -5.89 -2.27
CA ILE A 231 -1.92 -6.62 -3.49
C ILE A 231 -1.50 -5.62 -4.56
N ILE A 232 -0.30 -5.82 -5.11
CA ILE A 232 0.23 -5.01 -6.19
C ILE A 232 0.72 -5.93 -7.30
N LYS A 233 0.08 -5.90 -8.47
CA LYS A 233 0.34 -6.85 -9.56
C LYS A 233 0.26 -8.31 -9.05
N GLY A 234 1.36 -9.04 -9.07
CA GLY A 234 1.47 -10.43 -8.62
C GLY A 234 2.03 -10.63 -7.20
N VAL A 235 2.22 -9.54 -6.44
CA VAL A 235 2.78 -9.59 -5.08
C VAL A 235 1.72 -9.19 -4.05
N CYS A 236 1.58 -9.98 -3.01
CA CYS A 236 0.78 -9.72 -1.83
C CYS A 236 1.69 -9.27 -0.70
N CYS A 237 1.63 -8.00 -0.34
CA CYS A 237 2.33 -7.39 0.79
C CYS A 237 1.47 -7.51 2.04
N VAL A 238 2.08 -7.93 3.16
CA VAL A 238 1.36 -8.23 4.40
C VAL A 238 2.02 -7.58 5.61
N SER A 239 1.19 -7.18 6.56
CA SER A 239 1.63 -6.74 7.88
C SER A 239 0.52 -6.90 8.93
N VAL A 240 0.93 -6.98 10.19
CA VAL A 240 0.03 -6.91 11.36
C VAL A 240 0.43 -5.67 12.14
N VAL A 241 -0.50 -4.74 12.30
CA VAL A 241 -0.25 -3.44 12.91
C VAL A 241 -1.21 -3.17 14.06
N GLN A 242 -0.74 -2.39 15.05
CA GLN A 242 -1.52 -1.88 16.16
C GLN A 242 -1.95 -0.43 15.90
N ASP A 243 -2.90 0.07 16.69
CA ASP A 243 -3.33 1.47 16.69
C ASP A 243 -3.75 2.02 15.30
N TYR A 244 -4.24 1.13 14.42
CA TYR A 244 -4.57 1.51 13.03
C TYR A 244 -5.62 2.63 12.96
N ILE A 245 -6.60 2.61 13.85
CA ILE A 245 -7.66 3.63 13.92
C ILE A 245 -7.14 4.89 14.58
N LEU A 246 -6.38 4.76 15.68
CA LEU A 246 -5.75 5.86 16.39
C LEU A 246 -4.83 6.67 15.46
N PHE A 247 -4.03 5.98 14.66
CA PHE A 247 -3.15 6.61 13.67
C PHE A 247 -3.83 6.91 12.33
N ARG A 248 -5.17 7.09 12.33
CA ARG A 248 -5.92 7.53 11.14
C ARG A 248 -5.62 6.68 9.90
N LYS A 249 -5.59 5.36 10.06
CA LYS A 249 -5.24 4.40 8.99
C LYS A 249 -3.82 4.62 8.45
N TYR A 250 -2.88 4.93 9.33
CA TYR A 250 -1.47 5.18 9.01
C TYR A 250 -1.25 6.34 8.03
N ASN A 251 -2.13 7.36 8.12
CA ASN A 251 -2.04 8.57 7.31
C ASN A 251 -1.26 9.66 8.07
N LEU A 252 -0.01 9.91 7.66
CA LEU A 252 0.90 10.84 8.32
C LEU A 252 0.33 12.28 8.38
N GLN A 253 -0.37 12.69 7.33
CA GLN A 253 -0.93 14.03 7.27
C GLN A 253 -2.14 14.20 8.22
N GLU A 254 -2.97 13.16 8.34
CA GLU A 254 -4.13 13.18 9.23
C GLU A 254 -3.74 13.04 10.71
N VAL A 255 -2.71 12.23 11.01
CA VAL A 255 -2.17 12.04 12.36
C VAL A 255 -1.59 13.35 12.91
N ALA A 256 -0.91 14.13 12.05
CA ALA A 256 -0.31 15.40 12.42
C ALA A 256 -1.31 16.57 12.58
N LYS A 257 -2.58 16.40 12.18
CA LYS A 257 -3.62 17.42 12.37
C LYS A 257 -4.04 17.49 13.84
N ASN A 258 -4.30 18.69 14.32
CA ASN A 258 -4.94 18.88 15.61
C ASN A 258 -6.44 18.47 15.52
N ASP A 259 -6.93 17.73 16.51
CA ASP A 259 -8.33 17.26 16.55
C ASP A 259 -9.35 18.42 16.59
N ILE A 260 -8.91 19.61 16.99
CA ILE A 260 -9.72 20.84 17.03
C ILE A 260 -10.07 21.30 15.59
N GLU A 261 -9.11 21.27 14.66
CA GLU A 261 -9.36 21.65 13.25
C GLU A 261 -10.30 20.65 12.53
N GLY A 262 -10.20 19.37 12.87
CA GLY A 262 -11.06 18.32 12.31
C GLY A 262 -12.53 18.44 12.77
N LYS A 263 -12.77 18.87 14.02
CA LYS A 263 -14.11 19.15 14.54
C LYS A 263 -14.69 20.43 13.94
N LEU A 264 -13.89 21.48 13.82
CA LEU A 264 -14.33 22.75 13.25
C LEU A 264 -14.78 22.62 11.78
N LYS A 265 -13.99 21.88 10.95
CA LYS A 265 -14.36 21.63 9.55
C LYS A 265 -15.64 20.79 9.41
N LYS A 266 -15.86 19.81 10.28
CA LYS A 266 -17.11 19.02 10.29
C LYS A 266 -18.32 19.87 10.71
N THR A 267 -18.14 20.82 11.63
CA THR A 267 -19.20 21.72 12.09
C THR A 267 -19.55 22.75 11.02
N ILE A 268 -18.56 23.28 10.30
CA ILE A 268 -18.79 24.26 9.22
C ILE A 268 -19.48 23.61 8.01
N CYS A 269 -19.16 22.33 7.70
CA CYS A 269 -19.86 21.61 6.61
C CYS A 269 -21.26 21.10 7.00
N ALA A 270 -21.66 21.20 8.27
CA ALA A 270 -22.96 20.75 8.77
C ALA A 270 -23.91 21.89 9.08
N LEU A 271 -23.56 23.15 8.84
CA LEU A 271 -24.44 24.27 8.95
C LEU A 271 -25.29 24.38 7.65
N PRO A 272 -26.65 24.38 7.73
CA PRO A 272 -27.48 24.68 6.59
C PRO A 272 -27.21 26.12 6.16
N SER A 273 -27.06 26.36 4.88
CA SER A 273 -27.02 27.70 4.31
C SER A 273 -28.38 28.35 4.53
N GLU A 274 -28.48 29.21 5.52
CA GLU A 274 -29.58 30.14 5.64
C GLU A 274 -29.47 31.16 4.48
N ASN A 275 -30.33 30.99 3.49
CA ASN A 275 -30.51 31.98 2.45
C ASN A 275 -31.21 33.20 3.07
N ASP A 276 -30.47 34.26 3.16
CA ASP A 276 -30.98 35.61 3.44
C ASP A 276 -32.01 36.02 2.41
N ASN A 277 -33.22 36.12 2.89
CA ASN A 277 -34.34 36.74 2.21
C ASN A 277 -34.30 38.25 2.52
N CYS A 278 -33.58 39.02 1.70
CA CYS A 278 -33.73 40.50 1.70
C CYS A 278 -34.82 40.89 0.72
N GLN A 279 -35.97 41.22 1.27
CA GLN A 279 -36.99 41.98 0.59
C GLN A 279 -36.51 43.43 0.41
N GLU A 280 -36.37 43.88 -0.82
CA GLU A 280 -36.48 45.29 -1.18
C GLU A 280 -37.70 45.49 -2.08
N SER A 281 -38.65 46.21 -1.49
CA SER A 281 -39.79 46.81 -2.12
C SER A 281 -39.40 47.91 -3.10
N LYS A 282 -39.88 47.87 -4.36
CA LYS A 282 -40.24 49.07 -5.15
C LYS A 282 -41.28 48.76 -6.20
N GLU A 283 -42.22 49.70 -6.21
CA GLU A 283 -43.47 49.83 -6.89
C GLU A 283 -43.46 49.92 -8.41
N SER A 284 -44.66 49.61 -8.96
CA SER A 284 -45.28 50.12 -10.18
C SER A 284 -44.68 49.76 -11.53
N SER A 285 -45.42 49.32 -12.47
CA SER A 285 -46.60 49.64 -13.14
C SER A 285 -46.87 48.74 -14.36
N ASP A 286 -48.12 48.38 -14.54
CA ASP A 286 -48.91 48.25 -15.77
C ASP A 286 -48.55 47.26 -16.90
N ALA A 287 -49.53 46.44 -17.13
CA ALA A 287 -50.32 46.19 -18.31
C ALA A 287 -50.18 44.84 -19.06
N LYS A 288 -51.33 44.12 -18.97
CA LYS A 288 -52.06 43.44 -20.06
C LYS A 288 -51.30 42.49 -20.99
N GLU A 289 -51.78 41.36 -21.32
CA GLU A 289 -53.02 40.69 -21.78
C GLU A 289 -52.63 39.19 -22.01
N ALA A 290 -53.35 38.25 -21.52
CA ALA A 290 -54.53 37.54 -22.06
C ALA A 290 -54.18 36.35 -22.97
N LYS A 291 -54.83 35.27 -22.60
CA LYS A 291 -55.32 34.11 -23.39
C LYS A 291 -54.54 32.83 -23.32
N THR A 292 -55.05 31.89 -22.61
CA THR A 292 -56.15 30.90 -22.76
C THR A 292 -55.77 29.57 -23.31
N LYS A 293 -56.29 28.60 -22.58
CA LYS A 293 -56.67 27.20 -22.96
C LYS A 293 -55.60 26.17 -22.94
N GLY A 294 -55.75 25.06 -22.31
CA GLY A 294 -56.87 24.20 -21.89
C GLY A 294 -56.28 22.84 -21.85
N GLY A 295 -56.63 22.07 -20.95
CA GLY A 295 -57.55 20.99 -20.82
C GLY A 295 -56.71 19.79 -20.35
N GLN A 296 -56.92 19.24 -19.15
CA GLN A 296 -57.82 18.09 -18.88
C GLN A 296 -57.28 16.80 -19.55
N ASP A 297 -57.12 15.64 -18.95
CA ASP A 297 -57.85 14.86 -17.94
C ASP A 297 -56.91 13.73 -17.49
N GLU A 298 -56.85 13.41 -16.16
CA GLU A 298 -57.59 12.34 -15.45
C GLU A 298 -57.32 10.92 -15.96
N GLN A 299 -56.92 10.01 -15.12
CA GLN A 299 -57.51 8.90 -14.35
C GLN A 299 -56.49 7.82 -14.14
N GLU A 300 -56.15 7.50 -12.90
CA GLU A 300 -56.69 6.42 -12.04
C GLU A 300 -56.75 5.04 -12.72
N LEU A 301 -56.12 4.05 -12.10
CA LEU A 301 -56.78 2.89 -11.55
C LEU A 301 -55.77 1.88 -10.97
N GLU A 302 -56.03 1.58 -9.78
CA GLU A 302 -55.77 0.53 -8.83
C GLU A 302 -55.84 -0.93 -9.32
N HIS A 303 -55.35 -1.77 -8.39
CA HIS A 303 -55.64 -3.19 -8.12
C HIS A 303 -54.90 -4.24 -8.96
N SER A 304 -54.32 -5.29 -8.40
CA SER A 304 -54.84 -6.17 -7.34
C SER A 304 -53.78 -7.17 -6.89
N ALA A 305 -53.98 -7.54 -5.66
CA ALA A 305 -53.38 -8.67 -4.95
C ALA A 305 -53.69 -10.01 -5.57
N GLY A 306 -52.81 -11.00 -5.36
CA GLY A 306 -53.07 -12.41 -5.66
C GLY A 306 -52.18 -13.35 -4.94
N ASN A 307 -52.64 -13.83 -3.83
CA ASN A 307 -52.22 -14.97 -3.03
C ASN A 307 -52.10 -16.26 -3.86
N GLY A 308 -51.18 -17.15 -3.46
CA GLY A 308 -51.16 -18.55 -3.88
C GLY A 308 -50.22 -19.37 -3.06
N LYS A 309 -50.78 -20.00 -2.08
CA LYS A 309 -50.25 -20.99 -1.14
C LYS A 309 -49.86 -22.33 -1.78
N GLU A 310 -48.95 -23.01 -1.06
CA GLU A 310 -48.91 -24.49 -0.81
C GLU A 310 -48.54 -25.42 -1.97
N ASN A 311 -47.45 -26.20 -1.81
CA ASN A 311 -47.60 -27.61 -1.42
C ASN A 311 -46.25 -28.24 -1.06
N LEU A 312 -46.26 -28.85 0.12
CA LEU A 312 -45.39 -29.92 0.60
C LEU A 312 -45.50 -31.16 -0.29
N GLN A 313 -44.43 -31.87 -0.51
CA GLN A 313 -44.44 -33.35 -0.47
C GLN A 313 -43.02 -33.87 -0.20
N GLU A 314 -42.94 -34.52 0.94
CA GLU A 314 -41.95 -35.54 1.32
C GLU A 314 -41.96 -36.70 0.32
N GLN A 315 -40.81 -37.28 0.05
CA GLN A 315 -40.69 -38.74 -0.08
C GLN A 315 -39.27 -39.20 0.27
N GLU A 316 -39.27 -40.03 1.26
CA GLU A 316 -38.20 -40.91 1.74
C GLU A 316 -37.85 -42.02 0.77
N SER A 317 -36.75 -42.70 1.17
CA SER A 317 -36.28 -44.07 0.87
C SER A 317 -35.41 -44.15 -0.42
N GLY A 318 -34.24 -44.67 -0.39
CA GLY A 318 -33.62 -45.81 0.31
C GLY A 318 -32.69 -46.47 -0.70
N GLU A 319 -31.53 -46.70 -0.34
CA GLU A 319 -30.57 -47.80 -0.44
C GLU A 319 -29.14 -47.33 -0.26
#